data_07c1f591f9eda5f6db118aa65889147a
#
_entry.id   07c1f591f9eda5f6db118aa65889147a
#
_cell.length_a   1.000
_cell.length_b   1.000
_cell.length_c   1.000
_cell.angle_alpha   90.00
_cell.angle_beta   90.00
_cell.angle_gamma   90.00
#
_symmetry.space_group_name_H-M   'P 1'
#
loop_
_entity.id
_entity.type
_entity.pdbx_description
1 polymer ?
#
loop_
_entity_poly.entity_id
_entity_poly.type
_entity_poly.pdbx_seq_one_letter_code
_entity_poly.pdbx_strand_id
1 'polypeptide(L)'
;MSLSADEIERYKRHLVLREVGGAGQQKLKAARVLLVGAGGLGSPIAMYLAAAGVGTIGLIDDDVVSLSNLQRQVLHDTGGVDTLKVESGGAAISRLNPHVEVKTYAERFTADNAMALLADYDIVCDGSDNFDTRYLVSDACYFAKTTLVFGAVGPFDGYVSTFKPHLKSDDGKPYPTYRCIFPEAPPAGTVANCSEVGVLGAIVGVIGTLQAVEVLKEITGAGDSLAGTLLIYDALSTRFQSVDVAWNPKNALSGEAPTITDLTIHRGGEMVGS
;
A
#
# COMPACT_ATOMS: atom_id res chain seq x y z
N MET A 1 -20.25 -1.73 -14.89
CA MET A 1 -20.25 -0.37 -15.50
C MET A 1 -19.63 -0.43 -16.89
N SER A 2 -20.19 0.28 -17.90
CA SER A 2 -19.58 0.36 -19.23
C SER A 2 -18.44 1.38 -19.25
N LEU A 3 -17.43 1.15 -20.10
CA LEU A 3 -16.39 2.14 -20.38
C LEU A 3 -16.93 3.17 -21.38
N SER A 4 -16.61 4.45 -21.19
CA SER A 4 -16.86 5.51 -22.16
C SER A 4 -15.89 5.41 -23.35
N ALA A 5 -16.15 6.16 -24.45
CA ALA A 5 -15.24 6.20 -25.59
C ALA A 5 -13.84 6.72 -25.20
N ASP A 6 -13.79 7.74 -24.33
CA ASP A 6 -12.52 8.30 -23.83
C ASP A 6 -11.75 7.30 -22.97
N GLU A 7 -12.46 6.53 -22.12
CA GLU A 7 -11.85 5.46 -21.33
C GLU A 7 -11.34 4.32 -22.21
N ILE A 8 -12.04 3.96 -23.28
CA ILE A 8 -11.57 2.96 -24.24
C ILE A 8 -10.28 3.42 -24.91
N GLU A 9 -10.20 4.66 -25.35
CA GLU A 9 -8.96 5.21 -25.95
C GLU A 9 -7.84 5.29 -24.91
N ARG A 10 -8.14 5.74 -23.67
CA ARG A 10 -7.17 5.85 -22.58
C ARG A 10 -6.57 4.49 -22.21
N TYR A 11 -7.41 3.46 -22.07
CA TYR A 11 -6.99 2.15 -21.58
C TYR A 11 -6.74 1.13 -22.70
N LYS A 12 -6.69 1.54 -23.96
CA LYS A 12 -6.53 0.62 -25.11
C LYS A 12 -5.34 -0.34 -24.98
N ARG A 13 -4.25 0.08 -24.31
CA ARG A 13 -3.09 -0.78 -24.07
C ARG A 13 -3.37 -1.89 -23.05
N HIS A 14 -4.26 -1.66 -22.08
CA HIS A 14 -4.76 -2.70 -21.18
C HIS A 14 -5.78 -3.60 -21.89
N LEU A 15 -6.64 -3.02 -22.73
CA LEU A 15 -7.72 -3.75 -23.39
C LEU A 15 -7.20 -4.83 -24.36
N VAL A 16 -5.99 -4.67 -24.90
CA VAL A 16 -5.36 -5.66 -25.80
C VAL A 16 -4.54 -6.72 -25.06
N LEU A 17 -4.30 -6.57 -23.75
CA LEU A 17 -3.65 -7.60 -22.94
C LEU A 17 -4.64 -8.74 -22.67
N ARG A 18 -4.25 -9.96 -22.96
CA ARG A 18 -5.10 -11.14 -22.77
C ARG A 18 -5.56 -11.31 -21.33
N GLU A 19 -4.67 -11.06 -20.39
CA GLU A 19 -4.87 -11.25 -18.94
C GLU A 19 -5.73 -10.14 -18.31
N VAL A 20 -5.85 -8.98 -18.96
CA VAL A 20 -6.65 -7.84 -18.49
C VAL A 20 -7.92 -7.71 -19.31
N GLY A 21 -7.80 -7.35 -20.59
CA GLY A 21 -8.93 -7.18 -21.51
C GLY A 21 -9.99 -6.20 -21.01
N GLY A 22 -11.15 -6.24 -21.65
CA GLY A 22 -12.29 -5.40 -21.23
C GLY A 22 -12.86 -5.78 -19.85
N ALA A 23 -12.83 -7.06 -19.50
CA ALA A 23 -13.33 -7.55 -18.22
C ALA A 23 -12.45 -7.07 -17.06
N GLY A 24 -11.12 -7.17 -17.20
CA GLY A 24 -10.16 -6.68 -16.21
C GLY A 24 -10.26 -5.15 -16.04
N GLN A 25 -10.40 -4.41 -17.15
CA GLN A 25 -10.55 -2.94 -17.08
C GLN A 25 -11.86 -2.53 -16.38
N GLN A 26 -12.93 -3.30 -16.54
CA GLN A 26 -14.17 -3.06 -15.78
C GLN A 26 -14.02 -3.34 -14.30
N LYS A 27 -13.24 -4.37 -13.92
CA LYS A 27 -12.90 -4.63 -12.52
C LYS A 27 -12.08 -3.46 -11.94
N LEU A 28 -11.07 -2.97 -12.67
CA LEU A 28 -10.28 -1.79 -12.26
C LEU A 28 -11.18 -0.58 -12.01
N LYS A 29 -12.09 -0.28 -12.95
CA LYS A 29 -13.04 0.83 -12.81
C LYS A 29 -13.99 0.68 -11.62
N ALA A 30 -14.31 -0.53 -11.20
CA ALA A 30 -15.18 -0.79 -10.07
C ALA A 30 -14.43 -0.81 -8.73
N ALA A 31 -13.13 -0.99 -8.74
CA ALA A 31 -12.31 -1.19 -7.55
C ALA A 31 -12.10 0.10 -6.74
N ARG A 32 -11.97 -0.05 -5.44
CA ARG A 32 -11.70 1.00 -4.46
C ARG A 32 -10.43 0.65 -3.68
N VAL A 33 -9.42 1.50 -3.76
CA VAL A 33 -8.10 1.25 -3.16
C VAL A 33 -7.77 2.38 -2.18
N LEU A 34 -7.42 2.04 -0.95
CA LEU A 34 -6.92 2.98 0.06
C LEU A 34 -5.40 2.98 0.08
N LEU A 35 -4.78 4.15 -0.03
CA LEU A 35 -3.36 4.36 0.18
C LEU A 35 -3.15 4.97 1.56
N VAL A 36 -2.48 4.25 2.45
CA VAL A 36 -2.06 4.77 3.75
C VAL A 36 -0.68 5.37 3.58
N GLY A 37 -0.63 6.70 3.54
CA GLY A 37 0.55 7.50 3.22
C GLY A 37 0.57 7.95 1.74
N ALA A 38 0.64 9.27 1.54
CA ALA A 38 0.82 9.93 0.24
C ALA A 38 2.28 10.39 0.03
N GLY A 39 3.21 9.70 0.68
CA GLY A 39 4.64 9.97 0.66
C GLY A 39 5.39 9.29 -0.50
N GLY A 40 6.56 8.75 -0.19
CA GLY A 40 7.46 8.14 -1.18
C GLY A 40 6.86 6.96 -1.92
N LEU A 41 6.42 5.93 -1.18
CA LEU A 41 5.78 4.74 -1.77
C LEU A 41 4.40 5.08 -2.35
N GLY A 42 3.60 5.86 -1.60
CA GLY A 42 2.26 6.29 -2.06
C GLY A 42 2.27 7.04 -3.38
N SER A 43 3.33 7.80 -3.67
CA SER A 43 3.45 8.57 -4.91
C SER A 43 3.36 7.72 -6.19
N PRO A 44 4.25 6.76 -6.45
CA PRO A 44 4.16 5.92 -7.64
C PRO A 44 2.93 5.02 -7.63
N ILE A 45 2.48 4.54 -6.46
CA ILE A 45 1.25 3.75 -6.36
C ILE A 45 0.07 4.57 -6.87
N ALA A 46 -0.16 5.76 -6.32
CA ALA A 46 -1.25 6.64 -6.70
C ALA A 46 -1.26 6.96 -8.21
N MET A 47 -0.09 7.30 -8.76
CA MET A 47 0.05 7.64 -10.18
C MET A 47 -0.28 6.45 -11.08
N TYR A 48 0.25 5.25 -10.81
CA TYR A 48 0.02 4.10 -11.67
C TYR A 48 -1.39 3.53 -11.53
N LEU A 49 -1.99 3.54 -10.33
CA LEU A 49 -3.38 3.12 -10.15
C LEU A 49 -4.34 4.11 -10.85
N ALA A 50 -4.08 5.41 -10.76
CA ALA A 50 -4.86 6.42 -11.47
C ALA A 50 -4.73 6.27 -12.99
N ALA A 51 -3.50 6.11 -13.51
CA ALA A 51 -3.25 5.89 -14.93
C ALA A 51 -3.94 4.63 -15.45
N ALA A 52 -3.97 3.56 -14.64
CA ALA A 52 -4.64 2.29 -14.95
C ALA A 52 -6.16 2.37 -14.88
N GLY A 53 -6.73 3.41 -14.28
CA GLY A 53 -8.18 3.61 -14.17
C GLY A 53 -8.84 2.81 -13.04
N VAL A 54 -8.16 2.71 -11.89
CA VAL A 54 -8.80 2.28 -10.64
C VAL A 54 -9.89 3.29 -10.29
N GLY A 55 -11.13 2.81 -10.07
CA GLY A 55 -12.30 3.69 -10.02
C GLY A 55 -12.30 4.68 -8.86
N THR A 56 -11.88 4.25 -7.67
CA THR A 56 -11.77 5.11 -6.48
C THR A 56 -10.42 4.91 -5.81
N ILE A 57 -9.72 6.00 -5.54
CA ILE A 57 -8.47 6.02 -4.79
C ILE A 57 -8.67 6.87 -3.54
N GLY A 58 -8.55 6.26 -2.36
CA GLY A 58 -8.46 6.96 -1.09
C GLY A 58 -7.02 7.31 -0.77
N LEU A 59 -6.75 8.53 -0.33
CA LEU A 59 -5.46 8.98 0.20
C LEU A 59 -5.64 9.40 1.65
N ILE A 60 -4.93 8.76 2.58
CA ILE A 60 -4.88 9.18 3.98
C ILE A 60 -3.46 9.53 4.37
N ASP A 61 -3.25 10.79 4.80
CA ASP A 61 -1.95 11.35 5.23
C ASP A 61 -2.22 12.67 5.96
N ASP A 62 -1.58 12.90 7.11
CA ASP A 62 -1.74 14.11 7.93
C ASP A 62 -0.66 15.17 7.68
N ASP A 63 0.32 14.87 6.84
CA ASP A 63 1.46 15.73 6.56
C ASP A 63 1.20 16.80 5.48
N VAL A 64 2.08 17.80 5.46
CA VAL A 64 2.23 18.75 4.36
C VAL A 64 3.41 18.38 3.46
N VAL A 65 3.36 18.83 2.21
CA VAL A 65 4.47 18.68 1.26
C VAL A 65 5.62 19.58 1.71
N SER A 66 6.81 19.01 1.86
CA SER A 66 8.03 19.77 2.13
C SER A 66 9.03 19.65 0.98
N LEU A 67 9.89 20.67 0.81
CA LEU A 67 10.89 20.68 -0.27
C LEU A 67 11.81 19.46 -0.21
N SER A 68 12.19 18.99 0.98
CA SER A 68 13.01 17.81 1.20
C SER A 68 12.34 16.47 0.80
N ASN A 69 11.02 16.47 0.63
CA ASN A 69 10.26 15.31 0.17
C ASN A 69 10.39 15.09 -1.34
N LEU A 70 10.53 16.15 -2.12
CA LEU A 70 10.39 16.14 -3.60
C LEU A 70 11.43 15.27 -4.30
N GLN A 71 12.56 14.93 -3.66
CA GLN A 71 13.56 14.02 -4.22
C GLN A 71 13.07 12.57 -4.37
N ARG A 72 11.93 12.20 -3.70
CA ARG A 72 11.35 10.86 -3.74
C ARG A 72 9.82 10.81 -3.81
N GLN A 73 9.13 11.90 -3.52
CA GLN A 73 7.66 11.97 -3.52
C GLN A 73 7.15 12.61 -4.82
N VAL A 74 7.27 11.86 -5.93
CA VAL A 74 7.03 12.35 -7.29
C VAL A 74 5.56 12.67 -7.61
N LEU A 75 4.64 12.40 -6.71
CA LEU A 75 3.24 12.81 -6.78
C LEU A 75 3.07 14.32 -6.59
N HIS A 76 4.02 14.93 -5.86
CA HIS A 76 4.01 16.34 -5.48
C HIS A 76 5.01 17.14 -6.32
N ASP A 77 4.85 18.45 -6.37
CA ASP A 77 5.72 19.37 -7.08
C ASP A 77 6.09 20.59 -6.19
N THR A 78 6.98 21.43 -6.70
CA THR A 78 7.45 22.63 -5.96
C THR A 78 6.33 23.62 -5.68
N GLY A 79 5.31 23.70 -6.55
CA GLY A 79 4.16 24.58 -6.33
C GLY A 79 3.23 24.11 -5.22
N GLY A 80 3.34 22.83 -4.84
CA GLY A 80 2.56 22.22 -3.75
C GLY A 80 3.22 22.28 -2.38
N VAL A 81 4.42 22.85 -2.23
CA VAL A 81 5.07 22.99 -0.91
C VAL A 81 4.14 23.72 0.06
N ASP A 82 4.10 23.26 1.32
CA ASP A 82 3.22 23.73 2.40
C ASP A 82 1.72 23.41 2.22
N THR A 83 1.30 22.70 1.15
CA THR A 83 -0.06 22.17 1.05
C THR A 83 -0.16 20.77 1.65
N LEU A 84 -1.35 20.33 2.06
CA LEU A 84 -1.59 18.98 2.54
C LEU A 84 -1.23 17.96 1.44
N LYS A 85 -0.50 16.90 1.79
CA LYS A 85 -0.12 15.86 0.83
C LYS A 85 -1.32 15.23 0.13
N VAL A 86 -2.41 15.01 0.85
CA VAL A 86 -3.65 14.44 0.29
C VAL A 86 -4.31 15.37 -0.73
N GLU A 87 -4.26 16.68 -0.54
CA GLU A 87 -4.79 17.67 -1.48
C GLU A 87 -3.91 17.76 -2.74
N SER A 88 -2.60 17.90 -2.56
CA SER A 88 -1.62 17.88 -3.65
C SER A 88 -1.73 16.60 -4.48
N GLY A 89 -1.78 15.44 -3.80
CA GLY A 89 -1.93 14.14 -4.45
C GLY A 89 -3.27 13.99 -5.18
N GLY A 90 -4.37 14.42 -4.57
CA GLY A 90 -5.70 14.40 -5.20
C GLY A 90 -5.75 15.25 -6.47
N ALA A 91 -5.14 16.44 -6.43
CA ALA A 91 -5.03 17.29 -7.62
C ALA A 91 -4.16 16.66 -8.73
N ALA A 92 -3.06 16.00 -8.35
CA ALA A 92 -2.19 15.30 -9.31
C ALA A 92 -2.92 14.11 -9.99
N ILE A 93 -3.64 13.30 -9.22
CA ILE A 93 -4.45 12.19 -9.75
C ILE A 93 -5.52 12.71 -10.70
N SER A 94 -6.26 13.75 -10.32
CA SER A 94 -7.33 14.33 -11.14
C SER A 94 -6.81 14.90 -12.46
N ARG A 95 -5.61 15.50 -12.47
CA ARG A 95 -4.96 15.95 -13.70
C ARG A 95 -4.53 14.78 -14.59
N LEU A 96 -4.05 13.69 -13.99
CA LEU A 96 -3.61 12.50 -14.72
C LEU A 96 -4.79 11.73 -15.32
N ASN A 97 -5.84 11.52 -14.54
CA ASN A 97 -7.02 10.77 -14.97
C ASN A 97 -8.31 11.31 -14.32
N PRO A 98 -9.11 12.13 -15.04
CA PRO A 98 -10.33 12.72 -14.51
C PRO A 98 -11.47 11.70 -14.30
N HIS A 99 -11.32 10.45 -14.74
CA HIS A 99 -12.30 9.39 -14.53
C HIS A 99 -12.15 8.67 -13.18
N VAL A 100 -11.10 8.98 -12.42
CA VAL A 100 -10.84 8.40 -11.10
C VAL A 100 -11.45 9.29 -10.03
N GLU A 101 -12.27 8.71 -9.16
CA GLU A 101 -12.72 9.37 -7.94
C GLU A 101 -11.61 9.37 -6.91
N VAL A 102 -11.28 10.56 -6.36
CA VAL A 102 -10.29 10.67 -5.29
C VAL A 102 -10.98 11.07 -3.99
N LYS A 103 -10.79 10.27 -2.94
CA LYS A 103 -11.21 10.59 -1.57
C LYS A 103 -9.98 10.93 -0.74
N THR A 104 -9.95 12.13 -0.16
CA THR A 104 -8.82 12.61 0.64
C THR A 104 -9.19 12.67 2.12
N TYR A 105 -8.31 12.14 2.97
CA TYR A 105 -8.44 12.13 4.42
C TYR A 105 -7.19 12.80 4.99
N ALA A 106 -7.32 14.08 5.38
CA ALA A 106 -6.25 14.89 5.97
C ALA A 106 -6.12 14.56 7.47
N GLU A 107 -5.85 13.32 7.78
CA GLU A 107 -5.76 12.80 9.13
C GLU A 107 -4.82 11.59 9.17
N ARG A 108 -4.35 11.25 10.37
CA ARG A 108 -3.54 10.05 10.58
C ARG A 108 -4.42 8.79 10.57
N PHE A 109 -3.89 7.70 10.00
CA PHE A 109 -4.51 6.38 10.14
C PHE A 109 -4.27 5.88 11.57
N THR A 110 -5.35 5.69 12.33
CA THR A 110 -5.33 5.34 13.76
C THR A 110 -6.20 4.12 14.06
N ALA A 111 -6.03 3.52 15.24
CA ALA A 111 -6.90 2.43 15.69
C ALA A 111 -8.39 2.82 15.77
N ASP A 112 -8.70 4.12 15.93
CA ASP A 112 -10.06 4.60 16.08
C ASP A 112 -10.79 4.79 14.74
N ASN A 113 -10.08 5.20 13.67
CA ASN A 113 -10.68 5.42 12.34
C ASN A 113 -10.48 4.23 11.38
N ALA A 114 -9.51 3.33 11.64
CA ALA A 114 -9.10 2.26 10.73
C ALA A 114 -10.26 1.41 10.22
N MET A 115 -11.07 0.86 11.13
CA MET A 115 -12.15 -0.06 10.74
C MET A 115 -13.24 0.61 9.92
N ALA A 116 -13.58 1.87 10.22
CA ALA A 116 -14.56 2.65 9.47
C ALA A 116 -14.05 2.98 8.07
N LEU A 117 -12.78 3.38 7.94
CA LEU A 117 -12.15 3.64 6.66
C LEU A 117 -12.07 2.37 5.79
N LEU A 118 -11.59 1.26 6.36
CA LEU A 118 -11.41 0.00 5.62
C LEU A 118 -12.72 -0.58 5.07
N ALA A 119 -13.86 -0.30 5.69
CA ALA A 119 -15.16 -0.77 5.21
C ALA A 119 -15.52 -0.26 3.80
N ASP A 120 -14.91 0.83 3.36
CA ASP A 120 -15.18 1.46 2.06
C ASP A 120 -14.23 1.01 0.94
N TYR A 121 -13.22 0.16 1.24
CA TYR A 121 -12.16 -0.19 0.29
C TYR A 121 -11.97 -1.69 0.13
N ASP A 122 -11.64 -2.10 -1.11
CA ASP A 122 -11.44 -3.51 -1.47
C ASP A 122 -9.98 -3.95 -1.20
N ILE A 123 -9.02 -3.01 -1.34
CA ILE A 123 -7.58 -3.24 -1.17
C ILE A 123 -6.97 -2.05 -0.43
N VAL A 124 -6.01 -2.33 0.42
CA VAL A 124 -5.18 -1.32 1.10
C VAL A 124 -3.74 -1.44 0.62
N CYS A 125 -3.10 -0.31 0.36
CA CYS A 125 -1.66 -0.23 0.12
C CYS A 125 -0.99 0.47 1.30
N ASP A 126 0.00 -0.18 1.87
CA ASP A 126 0.84 0.42 2.90
C ASP A 126 1.96 1.23 2.23
N GLY A 127 1.86 2.54 2.35
CA GLY A 127 2.86 3.53 1.93
C GLY A 127 3.55 4.21 3.11
N SER A 128 3.36 3.68 4.34
CA SER A 128 3.91 4.25 5.57
C SER A 128 5.44 4.05 5.67
N ASP A 129 6.09 4.94 6.41
CA ASP A 129 7.54 4.93 6.65
C ASP A 129 7.93 4.62 8.10
N ASN A 130 6.96 4.23 8.94
CA ASN A 130 7.18 3.91 10.34
C ASN A 130 6.54 2.58 10.74
N PHE A 131 7.10 1.95 11.77
CA PHE A 131 6.67 0.63 12.22
C PHE A 131 5.28 0.63 12.85
N ASP A 132 4.94 1.64 13.65
CA ASP A 132 3.66 1.69 14.36
C ASP A 132 2.48 1.69 13.38
N THR A 133 2.52 2.56 12.37
CA THR A 133 1.51 2.59 11.31
C THR A 133 1.47 1.28 10.54
N ARG A 134 2.61 0.67 10.23
CA ARG A 134 2.71 -0.58 9.48
C ARG A 134 2.06 -1.75 10.21
N TYR A 135 2.32 -1.91 11.51
CA TYR A 135 1.66 -2.93 12.32
C TYR A 135 0.16 -2.67 12.44
N LEU A 136 -0.25 -1.41 12.67
CA LEU A 136 -1.66 -1.05 12.73
C LEU A 136 -2.39 -1.36 11.41
N VAL A 137 -1.83 -0.98 10.26
CA VAL A 137 -2.44 -1.24 8.94
C VAL A 137 -2.59 -2.75 8.72
N SER A 138 -1.56 -3.54 9.04
CA SER A 138 -1.61 -5.01 8.90
C SER A 138 -2.68 -5.63 9.79
N ASP A 139 -2.72 -5.24 11.06
CA ASP A 139 -3.68 -5.80 12.02
C ASP A 139 -5.11 -5.36 11.66
N ALA A 140 -5.31 -4.11 11.25
CA ALA A 140 -6.60 -3.61 10.80
C ALA A 140 -7.10 -4.36 9.55
N CYS A 141 -6.24 -4.60 8.56
CA CYS A 141 -6.59 -5.39 7.37
C CYS A 141 -6.95 -6.84 7.72
N TYR A 142 -6.31 -7.43 8.74
CA TYR A 142 -6.68 -8.75 9.24
C TYR A 142 -8.12 -8.75 9.79
N PHE A 143 -8.46 -7.81 10.69
CA PHE A 143 -9.80 -7.73 11.27
C PHE A 143 -10.87 -7.34 10.27
N ALA A 144 -10.56 -6.44 9.33
CA ALA A 144 -11.45 -6.03 8.25
C ALA A 144 -11.60 -7.07 7.14
N LYS A 145 -10.77 -8.12 7.14
CA LYS A 145 -10.69 -9.13 6.06
C LYS A 145 -10.41 -8.50 4.69
N THR A 146 -9.54 -7.49 4.66
CA THR A 146 -9.17 -6.73 3.47
C THR A 146 -7.77 -7.13 3.00
N THR A 147 -7.57 -7.24 1.70
CA THR A 147 -6.23 -7.50 1.11
C THR A 147 -5.32 -6.30 1.37
N LEU A 148 -4.10 -6.58 1.85
CA LEU A 148 -3.06 -5.59 2.07
C LEU A 148 -1.91 -5.82 1.09
N VAL A 149 -1.56 -4.82 0.31
CA VAL A 149 -0.32 -4.77 -0.48
C VAL A 149 0.72 -3.96 0.30
N PHE A 150 1.68 -4.67 0.87
CA PHE A 150 2.74 -4.14 1.71
C PHE A 150 3.95 -3.73 0.89
N GLY A 151 4.59 -2.62 1.26
CA GLY A 151 5.90 -2.22 0.79
C GLY A 151 6.70 -1.55 1.88
N ALA A 152 8.02 -1.73 1.84
CA ALA A 152 8.96 -1.05 2.72
C ALA A 152 10.27 -0.78 1.97
N VAL A 153 10.99 0.25 2.39
CA VAL A 153 12.30 0.59 1.82
C VAL A 153 13.30 0.87 2.93
N GLY A 154 14.53 0.43 2.70
CA GLY A 154 15.72 0.86 3.40
C GLY A 154 16.52 1.84 2.54
N PRO A 155 17.77 2.16 2.94
CA PRO A 155 18.64 3.07 2.18
C PRO A 155 18.87 2.62 0.73
N PHE A 156 19.09 1.31 0.50
CA PHE A 156 19.42 0.70 -0.79
C PHE A 156 18.69 -0.62 -1.03
N ASP A 157 17.69 -0.94 -0.24
CA ASP A 157 16.90 -2.17 -0.36
C ASP A 157 15.40 -1.87 -0.25
N GLY A 158 14.59 -2.81 -0.68
CA GLY A 158 13.15 -2.68 -0.60
C GLY A 158 12.45 -4.03 -0.56
N TYR A 159 11.23 -4.02 -0.06
CA TYR A 159 10.43 -5.21 0.22
C TYR A 159 9.02 -5.03 -0.28
N VAL A 160 8.44 -6.06 -0.88
CA VAL A 160 7.03 -6.10 -1.30
C VAL A 160 6.44 -7.46 -0.95
N SER A 161 5.22 -7.47 -0.47
CA SER A 161 4.42 -8.68 -0.26
C SER A 161 2.93 -8.34 -0.34
N THR A 162 2.11 -9.36 -0.54
CA THR A 162 0.65 -9.25 -0.45
C THR A 162 0.15 -10.11 0.70
N PHE A 163 -0.69 -9.55 1.57
CA PHE A 163 -1.32 -10.27 2.67
C PHE A 163 -2.82 -10.40 2.43
N LYS A 164 -3.31 -11.64 2.45
CA LYS A 164 -4.73 -12.00 2.25
C LYS A 164 -5.27 -12.73 3.48
N PRO A 165 -5.41 -12.03 4.62
CA PRO A 165 -5.67 -12.67 5.91
C PRO A 165 -7.01 -13.42 5.99
N HIS A 166 -7.93 -13.15 5.07
CA HIS A 166 -9.26 -13.75 4.99
C HIS A 166 -9.32 -15.00 4.10
N LEU A 167 -8.21 -15.32 3.43
CA LEU A 167 -8.14 -16.46 2.50
C LEU A 167 -7.22 -17.56 3.04
N LYS A 168 -7.34 -18.74 2.42
CA LYS A 168 -6.46 -19.87 2.64
C LYS A 168 -5.72 -20.19 1.35
N SER A 169 -4.50 -20.66 1.50
CA SER A 169 -3.70 -21.22 0.43
C SER A 169 -4.26 -22.57 -0.05
N ASP A 170 -3.76 -23.08 -1.17
CA ASP A 170 -4.23 -24.33 -1.78
C ASP A 170 -4.07 -25.56 -0.87
N ASP A 171 -3.13 -25.52 0.07
CA ASP A 171 -2.94 -26.56 1.10
C ASP A 171 -3.90 -26.42 2.30
N GLY A 172 -4.85 -25.48 2.25
CA GLY A 172 -5.89 -25.25 3.24
C GLY A 172 -5.43 -24.47 4.48
N LYS A 173 -4.17 -24.02 4.55
CA LYS A 173 -3.66 -23.19 5.63
C LYS A 173 -4.02 -21.72 5.43
N PRO A 174 -4.12 -20.93 6.52
CA PRO A 174 -4.24 -19.48 6.39
C PRO A 174 -3.06 -18.89 5.62
N TYR A 175 -3.29 -17.84 4.82
CA TYR A 175 -2.19 -17.05 4.31
C TYR A 175 -1.47 -16.33 5.47
N PRO A 176 -0.15 -16.11 5.35
CA PRO A 176 0.59 -15.37 6.35
C PRO A 176 0.11 -13.92 6.47
N THR A 177 0.32 -13.33 7.63
CA THR A 177 0.21 -11.89 7.88
C THR A 177 1.59 -11.27 8.02
N TYR A 178 1.67 -9.94 8.09
CA TYR A 178 2.92 -9.22 8.33
C TYR A 178 3.65 -9.74 9.59
N ARG A 179 2.88 -10.09 10.65
CA ARG A 179 3.42 -10.66 11.90
C ARG A 179 3.98 -12.09 11.76
N CYS A 180 3.77 -12.76 10.64
CA CYS A 180 4.47 -14.03 10.36
C CYS A 180 5.91 -13.79 9.92
N ILE A 181 6.22 -12.62 9.33
CA ILE A 181 7.56 -12.21 8.92
C ILE A 181 8.24 -11.46 10.08
N PHE A 182 7.54 -10.51 10.67
CA PHE A 182 8.00 -9.61 11.72
C PHE A 182 7.07 -9.74 12.94
N PRO A 183 7.31 -10.69 13.87
CA PRO A 183 6.39 -10.99 14.97
C PRO A 183 6.16 -9.79 15.88
N GLU A 184 7.18 -9.01 16.15
CA GLU A 184 7.17 -7.87 17.07
C GLU A 184 7.85 -6.65 16.44
N ALA A 185 7.39 -5.46 16.80
CA ALA A 185 8.05 -4.23 16.39
C ALA A 185 9.44 -4.15 17.05
N PRO A 186 10.46 -3.66 16.32
CA PRO A 186 11.76 -3.42 16.93
C PRO A 186 11.60 -2.42 18.10
N PRO A 187 12.38 -2.59 19.18
CA PRO A 187 12.36 -1.63 20.28
C PRO A 187 12.61 -0.19 19.80
N ALA A 188 11.89 0.78 20.38
CA ALA A 188 12.03 2.18 19.99
C ALA A 188 13.51 2.63 20.00
N GLY A 189 13.93 3.32 18.94
CA GLY A 189 15.30 3.81 18.77
C GLY A 189 16.35 2.77 18.34
N THR A 190 15.98 1.50 18.11
CA THR A 190 16.94 0.47 17.64
C THR A 190 17.09 0.42 16.12
N VAL A 191 16.05 0.87 15.39
CA VAL A 191 16.08 0.98 13.94
C VAL A 191 15.82 2.45 13.59
N ALA A 192 16.80 3.09 12.98
CA ALA A 192 16.66 4.47 12.53
C ALA A 192 15.62 4.60 11.41
N ASN A 193 14.82 5.65 11.44
CA ASN A 193 13.85 5.93 10.39
C ASN A 193 14.53 6.32 9.07
N CYS A 194 13.86 6.12 7.94
CA CYS A 194 14.39 6.51 6.62
C CYS A 194 14.72 8.01 6.53
N SER A 195 14.08 8.86 7.35
CA SER A 195 14.40 10.29 7.46
C SER A 195 15.76 10.56 8.10
N GLU A 196 16.25 9.65 8.95
CA GLU A 196 17.52 9.78 9.66
C GLU A 196 18.69 9.18 8.89
N VAL A 197 18.47 8.06 8.20
CA VAL A 197 19.53 7.30 7.49
C VAL A 197 19.63 7.69 6.01
N GLY A 198 18.58 8.31 5.47
CA GLY A 198 18.45 8.62 4.05
C GLY A 198 17.95 7.43 3.23
N VAL A 199 17.50 7.71 2.02
CA VAL A 199 17.02 6.71 1.06
C VAL A 199 17.31 7.19 -0.37
N LEU A 200 17.76 6.29 -1.22
CA LEU A 200 17.88 6.57 -2.65
C LEU A 200 16.46 6.65 -3.25
N GLY A 201 16.02 7.87 -3.64
CA GLY A 201 14.62 8.12 -4.04
C GLY A 201 14.10 7.19 -5.13
N ALA A 202 14.93 6.78 -6.08
CA ALA A 202 14.54 5.86 -7.14
C ALA A 202 14.08 4.46 -6.62
N ILE A 203 14.60 3.99 -5.48
CA ILE A 203 14.19 2.70 -4.90
C ILE A 203 12.73 2.77 -4.47
N VAL A 204 12.34 3.90 -3.89
CA VAL A 204 10.95 4.15 -3.50
C VAL A 204 10.03 4.05 -4.72
N GLY A 205 10.48 4.58 -5.87
CA GLY A 205 9.81 4.44 -7.16
C GLY A 205 9.66 2.98 -7.60
N VAL A 206 10.73 2.18 -7.50
CA VAL A 206 10.71 0.75 -7.86
C VAL A 206 9.71 0.00 -6.98
N ILE A 207 9.81 0.13 -5.66
CA ILE A 207 8.97 -0.62 -4.71
C ILE A 207 7.50 -0.21 -4.83
N GLY A 208 7.19 1.10 -4.85
CA GLY A 208 5.80 1.55 -4.99
C GLY A 208 5.19 1.18 -6.36
N THR A 209 6.00 1.12 -7.43
CA THR A 209 5.53 0.62 -8.72
C THR A 209 5.22 -0.89 -8.67
N LEU A 210 6.03 -1.68 -7.98
CA LEU A 210 5.74 -3.10 -7.75
C LEU A 210 4.48 -3.28 -6.90
N GLN A 211 4.26 -2.45 -5.86
CA GLN A 211 2.98 -2.45 -5.13
C GLN A 211 1.80 -2.14 -6.06
N ALA A 212 1.93 -1.16 -6.96
CA ALA A 212 0.88 -0.87 -7.94
C ALA A 212 0.59 -2.07 -8.86
N VAL A 213 1.63 -2.78 -9.33
CA VAL A 213 1.47 -4.01 -10.11
C VAL A 213 0.71 -5.07 -9.32
N GLU A 214 1.05 -5.29 -8.04
CA GLU A 214 0.33 -6.24 -7.19
C GLU A 214 -1.14 -5.87 -7.04
N VAL A 215 -1.46 -4.60 -6.79
CA VAL A 215 -2.86 -4.13 -6.73
C VAL A 215 -3.61 -4.44 -8.03
N LEU A 216 -3.01 -4.14 -9.18
CA LEU A 216 -3.63 -4.41 -10.48
C LEU A 216 -3.86 -5.91 -10.71
N LYS A 217 -2.93 -6.77 -10.28
CA LYS A 217 -3.06 -8.23 -10.33
C LYS A 217 -4.19 -8.70 -9.41
N GLU A 218 -4.24 -8.22 -8.17
CA GLU A 218 -5.29 -8.58 -7.22
C GLU A 218 -6.69 -8.20 -7.70
N ILE A 219 -6.85 -7.05 -8.36
CA ILE A 219 -8.13 -6.59 -8.91
C ILE A 219 -8.53 -7.41 -10.14
N THR A 220 -7.62 -7.60 -11.08
CA THR A 220 -7.90 -8.23 -12.36
C THR A 220 -7.94 -9.75 -12.30
N GLY A 221 -7.15 -10.34 -11.40
CA GLY A 221 -6.84 -11.76 -11.33
C GLY A 221 -5.77 -12.19 -12.34
N ALA A 222 -4.95 -11.25 -12.83
CA ALA A 222 -3.88 -11.53 -13.78
C ALA A 222 -2.61 -11.99 -13.05
N GLY A 223 -2.04 -13.10 -13.51
CA GLY A 223 -0.78 -13.67 -12.98
C GLY A 223 -0.91 -14.20 -11.54
N ASP A 224 0.24 -14.36 -10.90
CA ASP A 224 0.36 -14.94 -9.56
C ASP A 224 0.49 -13.83 -8.50
N SER A 225 -0.25 -13.97 -7.40
CA SER A 225 -0.16 -13.08 -6.23
C SER A 225 1.14 -13.27 -5.47
N LEU A 226 1.67 -12.21 -4.84
CA LEU A 226 2.74 -12.32 -3.84
C LEU A 226 2.24 -12.80 -2.46
N ALA A 227 1.00 -13.30 -2.35
CA ALA A 227 0.51 -13.87 -1.10
C ALA A 227 1.33 -15.12 -0.73
N GLY A 228 1.99 -15.09 0.45
CA GLY A 228 2.93 -16.13 0.86
C GLY A 228 4.36 -15.96 0.33
N THR A 229 4.67 -14.83 -0.29
CA THR A 229 6.01 -14.53 -0.79
C THR A 229 6.44 -13.13 -0.36
N LEU A 230 7.68 -12.99 0.12
CA LEU A 230 8.34 -11.70 0.29
C LEU A 230 9.32 -11.49 -0.86
N LEU A 231 9.08 -10.48 -1.69
CA LEU A 231 10.01 -10.03 -2.70
C LEU A 231 10.97 -9.01 -2.09
N ILE A 232 12.28 -9.25 -2.21
CA ILE A 232 13.35 -8.38 -1.73
C ILE A 232 14.09 -7.82 -2.95
N TYR A 233 14.31 -6.52 -2.97
CA TYR A 233 15.10 -5.82 -3.97
C TYR A 233 16.36 -5.24 -3.34
N ASP A 234 17.52 -5.59 -3.86
CA ASP A 234 18.82 -4.97 -3.55
C ASP A 234 19.21 -4.05 -4.70
N ALA A 235 19.18 -2.75 -4.47
CA ALA A 235 19.48 -1.76 -5.49
C ALA A 235 20.96 -1.62 -5.81
N LEU A 236 21.86 -1.95 -4.88
CA LEU A 236 23.30 -1.88 -5.13
C LEU A 236 23.77 -2.96 -6.10
N SER A 237 23.15 -4.14 -6.06
CA SER A 237 23.44 -5.23 -6.98
C SER A 237 22.38 -5.37 -8.10
N THR A 238 21.29 -4.61 -8.05
CA THR A 238 20.13 -4.68 -8.96
C THR A 238 19.57 -6.11 -9.02
N ARG A 239 19.40 -6.73 -7.85
CA ARG A 239 18.91 -8.11 -7.74
C ARG A 239 17.57 -8.17 -7.03
N PHE A 240 16.73 -9.08 -7.51
CA PHE A 240 15.49 -9.48 -6.84
C PHE A 240 15.67 -10.88 -6.27
N GLN A 241 15.15 -11.07 -5.06
CA GLN A 241 15.10 -12.36 -4.37
C GLN A 241 13.68 -12.58 -3.87
N SER A 242 13.10 -13.75 -4.13
CA SER A 242 11.83 -14.19 -3.56
C SER A 242 12.08 -15.13 -2.40
N VAL A 243 11.39 -14.91 -1.30
CA VAL A 243 11.45 -15.75 -0.09
C VAL A 243 10.04 -16.22 0.24
N ASP A 244 9.85 -17.53 0.36
CA ASP A 244 8.57 -18.08 0.77
C ASP A 244 8.28 -17.75 2.23
N VAL A 245 7.06 -17.28 2.50
CA VAL A 245 6.58 -16.93 3.82
C VAL A 245 5.45 -17.87 4.21
N ALA A 246 5.69 -18.70 5.21
CA ALA A 246 4.66 -19.57 5.76
C ALA A 246 3.84 -18.89 6.86
N TRP A 247 2.57 -19.29 7.00
CA TRP A 247 1.78 -18.95 8.17
C TRP A 247 2.44 -19.52 9.45
N ASN A 248 2.53 -18.68 10.48
CA ASN A 248 3.11 -19.04 11.76
C ASN A 248 1.99 -19.38 12.77
N PRO A 249 1.85 -20.63 13.25
CA PRO A 249 0.82 -21.02 14.22
C PRO A 249 0.97 -20.32 15.57
N LYS A 250 2.14 -19.74 15.88
CA LYS A 250 2.38 -18.94 17.09
C LYS A 250 2.18 -17.44 16.90
N ASN A 251 1.67 -17.02 15.74
CA ASN A 251 1.43 -15.61 15.45
C ASN A 251 0.41 -15.04 16.46
N ALA A 252 0.75 -13.93 17.11
CA ALA A 252 -0.09 -13.30 18.12
C ALA A 252 -1.44 -12.79 17.58
N LEU A 253 -1.53 -12.50 16.28
CA LEU A 253 -2.75 -12.01 15.62
C LEU A 253 -3.57 -13.15 14.98
N SER A 254 -2.92 -14.01 14.18
CA SER A 254 -3.58 -14.99 13.32
C SER A 254 -3.22 -16.45 13.63
N GLY A 255 -2.51 -16.70 14.73
CA GLY A 255 -2.08 -18.03 15.13
C GLY A 255 -3.20 -18.90 15.73
N GLU A 256 -2.83 -20.07 16.25
CA GLU A 256 -3.77 -21.01 16.88
C GLU A 256 -4.29 -20.50 18.25
N ALA A 257 -3.52 -19.64 18.94
CA ALA A 257 -3.88 -19.03 20.21
C ALA A 257 -3.61 -17.51 20.15
N PRO A 258 -4.41 -16.73 19.39
CA PRO A 258 -4.16 -15.31 19.21
C PRO A 258 -4.33 -14.54 20.51
N THR A 259 -3.42 -13.62 20.79
CA THR A 259 -3.46 -12.69 21.93
C THR A 259 -3.88 -11.28 21.52
N ILE A 260 -3.79 -10.96 20.24
CA ILE A 260 -4.27 -9.69 19.65
C ILE A 260 -5.67 -9.96 19.11
N THR A 261 -6.68 -9.44 19.79
CA THR A 261 -8.09 -9.67 19.46
C THR A 261 -8.81 -8.45 18.91
N ASP A 262 -8.19 -7.29 19.00
CA ASP A 262 -8.67 -6.01 18.47
C ASP A 262 -7.51 -5.03 18.26
N LEU A 263 -7.81 -3.76 17.91
CA LEU A 263 -6.83 -2.72 17.65
C LEU A 263 -6.40 -1.91 18.89
N THR A 264 -6.83 -2.30 20.09
CA THR A 264 -6.53 -1.53 21.34
C THR A 264 -5.04 -1.44 21.64
N ILE A 265 -4.25 -2.45 21.24
CA ILE A 265 -2.79 -2.44 21.41
C ILE A 265 -2.11 -1.26 20.69
N HIS A 266 -2.76 -0.68 19.69
CA HIS A 266 -2.25 0.45 18.91
C HIS A 266 -2.69 1.83 19.46
N ARG A 267 -3.51 1.87 20.51
CA ARG A 267 -3.95 3.11 21.17
C ARG A 267 -2.92 3.72 22.11
N GLY A 268 -1.89 2.96 22.48
CA GLY A 268 -0.87 3.40 23.45
C GLY A 268 0.37 4.10 22.83
N GLY A 269 0.48 4.21 21.51
CA GLY A 269 1.64 4.79 20.81
C GLY A 269 1.70 6.32 20.77
N GLU A 270 0.70 7.05 21.30
CA GLU A 270 0.62 8.52 21.19
C GLU A 270 1.28 9.30 22.34
N MET A 271 2.04 8.68 23.21
CA MET A 271 2.60 9.34 24.40
C MET A 271 4.12 9.31 24.51
N VAL A 272 4.87 9.46 23.39
CA VAL A 272 6.30 9.88 23.49
C VAL A 272 6.67 10.73 22.28
N GLY A 273 6.54 12.04 22.41
CA GLY A 273 7.00 12.97 21.36
C GLY A 273 6.60 14.41 21.69
N SER A 274 7.13 14.95 22.78
CA SER A 274 7.24 16.40 22.95
C SER A 274 8.66 16.85 22.68
#